data_cefa5e503438bdbc889e4a2f1ad6c586
#
_entry.id   cefa5e503438bdbc889e4a2f1ad6c586
#
_cell.length_a   1.000
_cell.length_b   1.000
_cell.length_c   1.000
_cell.angle_alpha   90.00
_cell.angle_beta   90.00
_cell.angle_gamma   90.00
#
_symmetry.space_group_name_H-M   'P 1'
#
loop_
_entity.id
_entity.type
_entity.pdbx_description
1 polymer ?
#
loop_
_entity_poly.entity_id
_entity_poly.type
_entity_poly.pdbx_seq_one_letter_code
_entity_poly.pdbx_strand_id
1 'polypeptide(L)'
;MKSLILLLRPQQWVKNTFIFLPLFFHGDLTNVQMLINAVIAFFCYSFAASSIYCFNDIYDVAADRKHPKKCKRPIASGSVSIPQAYGLMALMLFLSLNLAFWTLGNSSMQVIGVICFYYLMNIAYCVKLKQIALVDVFIIAIGFVLRVILGGVVNDIILSHWIVLMTFLLALFLAFAKRRDDVVLYQETGVLPRKNVNRYNLDFMNQSLTIVSAVTLVAYVMYTVSDDVMKQFNSHYIYLTTVFVLAGILRYLQITIVDVKSGSPTKVLMKDRFVQLCIAGWVLSFLVLIYL
;
A
#
# COMPACT_ATOMS: atom_id res chain seq x y z
N MET A 1 -17.10 -17.64 13.04
CA MET A 1 -15.81 -17.71 12.32
C MET A 1 -15.73 -16.77 11.11
N LYS A 2 -16.69 -16.80 10.16
CA LYS A 2 -16.65 -15.94 8.96
C LYS A 2 -16.51 -14.44 9.26
N SER A 3 -17.22 -13.93 10.27
CA SER A 3 -17.15 -12.50 10.65
C SER A 3 -15.79 -12.09 11.24
N LEU A 4 -15.11 -12.99 11.97
CA LEU A 4 -13.75 -12.73 12.48
C LEU A 4 -12.73 -12.64 11.34
N ILE A 5 -12.82 -13.53 10.34
CA ILE A 5 -11.96 -13.46 9.14
C ILE A 5 -12.21 -12.18 8.35
N LEU A 6 -13.48 -11.75 8.22
CA LEU A 6 -13.83 -10.48 7.56
C LEU A 6 -13.23 -9.27 8.30
N LEU A 7 -13.11 -9.32 9.62
CA LEU A 7 -12.50 -8.26 10.43
C LEU A 7 -10.99 -8.14 10.16
N LEU A 8 -10.29 -9.25 9.95
CA LEU A 8 -8.85 -9.29 9.61
C LEU A 8 -8.54 -8.75 8.21
N ARG A 9 -9.53 -8.67 7.33
CA ARG A 9 -9.43 -8.16 5.95
C ARG A 9 -8.31 -8.79 5.12
N PRO A 10 -8.24 -10.14 4.93
CA PRO A 10 -7.17 -10.79 4.16
C PRO A 10 -7.04 -10.25 2.73
N GLN A 11 -8.13 -9.77 2.12
CA GLN A 11 -8.10 -9.13 0.80
C GLN A 11 -7.22 -7.87 0.74
N GLN A 12 -6.84 -7.29 1.88
CA GLN A 12 -5.92 -6.15 1.94
C GLN A 12 -4.44 -6.58 2.01
N TRP A 13 -4.17 -7.87 2.27
CA TRP A 13 -2.82 -8.40 2.33
C TRP A 13 -2.09 -8.32 0.98
N VAL A 14 -2.82 -8.25 -0.12
CA VAL A 14 -2.24 -8.01 -1.46
C VAL A 14 -1.35 -6.77 -1.49
N LYS A 15 -1.60 -5.76 -0.65
CA LYS A 15 -0.74 -4.57 -0.54
C LYS A 15 0.64 -4.89 0.07
N ASN A 16 0.75 -5.98 0.79
CA ASN A 16 1.99 -6.38 1.44
C ASN A 16 2.93 -7.10 0.47
N THR A 17 2.48 -7.39 -0.78
CA THR A 17 3.38 -7.91 -1.84
C THR A 17 4.51 -6.94 -2.18
N PHE A 18 4.40 -5.66 -1.82
CA PHE A 18 5.49 -4.69 -1.91
C PHE A 18 6.74 -5.10 -1.12
N ILE A 19 6.62 -5.98 -0.13
CA ILE A 19 7.74 -6.58 0.62
C ILE A 19 8.66 -7.41 -0.30
N PHE A 20 8.13 -7.96 -1.40
CA PHE A 20 8.93 -8.74 -2.34
C PHE A 20 9.69 -7.88 -3.37
N LEU A 21 9.41 -6.58 -3.49
CA LEU A 21 10.07 -5.72 -4.49
C LEU A 21 11.59 -5.65 -4.34
N PRO A 22 12.17 -5.51 -3.12
CA PRO A 22 13.63 -5.53 -2.97
C PRO A 22 14.24 -6.83 -3.50
N LEU A 23 13.66 -7.97 -3.16
CA LEU A 23 14.13 -9.27 -3.61
C LEU A 23 14.01 -9.43 -5.14
N PHE A 24 12.91 -8.93 -5.72
CA PHE A 24 12.68 -8.95 -7.17
C PHE A 24 13.74 -8.16 -7.93
N PHE A 25 14.00 -6.90 -7.52
CA PHE A 25 14.96 -6.03 -8.20
C PHE A 25 16.42 -6.38 -7.90
N HIS A 26 16.68 -7.08 -6.80
CA HIS A 26 18.01 -7.60 -6.48
C HIS A 26 18.41 -8.80 -7.36
N GLY A 27 17.43 -9.49 -7.94
CA GLY A 27 17.67 -10.64 -8.82
C GLY A 27 17.69 -11.99 -8.08
N ASP A 28 17.35 -12.03 -6.81
CA ASP A 28 17.46 -13.23 -5.95
C ASP A 28 16.13 -13.96 -5.70
N LEU A 29 15.13 -13.81 -6.57
CA LEU A 29 13.87 -14.58 -6.44
C LEU A 29 14.07 -16.10 -6.45
N THR A 30 15.16 -16.59 -7.05
CA THR A 30 15.53 -18.01 -7.09
C THR A 30 16.22 -18.47 -5.82
N ASN A 31 16.66 -17.56 -4.95
CA ASN A 31 17.25 -17.91 -3.66
C ASN A 31 16.13 -18.30 -2.68
N VAL A 32 16.00 -19.60 -2.46
CA VAL A 32 14.92 -20.16 -1.63
C VAL A 32 14.92 -19.61 -0.21
N GLN A 33 16.09 -19.40 0.40
CA GLN A 33 16.17 -18.89 1.77
C GLN A 33 15.68 -17.44 1.86
N MET A 34 16.12 -16.57 0.92
CA MET A 34 15.68 -15.19 0.87
C MET A 34 14.18 -15.07 0.57
N LEU A 35 13.66 -15.96 -0.29
CA LEU A 35 12.23 -16.04 -0.57
C LEU A 35 11.42 -16.43 0.67
N ILE A 36 11.88 -17.45 1.43
CA ILE A 36 11.25 -17.87 2.68
C ILE A 36 11.23 -16.71 3.69
N ASN A 37 12.34 -15.99 3.87
CA ASN A 37 12.43 -14.84 4.75
C ASN A 37 11.42 -13.75 4.35
N ALA A 38 11.31 -13.43 3.04
CA ALA A 38 10.35 -12.47 2.53
C ALA A 38 8.88 -12.92 2.76
N VAL A 39 8.58 -14.22 2.61
CA VAL A 39 7.26 -14.79 2.91
C VAL A 39 6.94 -14.68 4.39
N ILE A 40 7.89 -14.98 5.27
CA ILE A 40 7.72 -14.82 6.73
C ILE A 40 7.44 -13.34 7.05
N ALA A 41 8.25 -12.41 6.53
CA ALA A 41 8.04 -10.98 6.72
C ALA A 41 6.67 -10.50 6.20
N PHE A 42 6.21 -11.04 5.08
CA PHE A 42 4.86 -10.79 4.54
C PHE A 42 3.77 -11.19 5.54
N PHE A 43 3.87 -12.36 6.16
CA PHE A 43 2.88 -12.79 7.16
C PHE A 43 2.99 -11.96 8.45
N CYS A 44 4.21 -11.67 8.93
CA CYS A 44 4.42 -10.80 10.09
C CYS A 44 3.72 -9.44 9.90
N TYR A 45 3.97 -8.80 8.76
CA TYR A 45 3.36 -7.51 8.44
C TYR A 45 1.85 -7.62 8.22
N SER A 46 1.36 -8.70 7.63
CA SER A 46 -0.06 -8.94 7.39
C SER A 46 -0.83 -9.11 8.70
N PHE A 47 -0.25 -9.80 9.67
CA PHE A 47 -0.84 -9.94 11.01
C PHE A 47 -0.86 -8.59 11.75
N ALA A 48 0.24 -7.83 11.72
CA ALA A 48 0.26 -6.48 12.28
C ALA A 48 -0.79 -5.56 11.64
N ALA A 49 -0.91 -5.58 10.31
CA ALA A 49 -1.92 -4.81 9.59
C ALA A 49 -3.35 -5.25 9.95
N SER A 50 -3.60 -6.55 10.12
CA SER A 50 -4.90 -7.08 10.56
C SER A 50 -5.24 -6.64 11.97
N SER A 51 -4.26 -6.60 12.87
CA SER A 51 -4.41 -6.04 14.22
C SER A 51 -4.85 -4.57 14.18
N ILE A 52 -4.21 -3.76 13.32
CA ILE A 52 -4.59 -2.35 13.11
C ILE A 52 -6.01 -2.21 12.52
N TYR A 53 -6.45 -3.11 11.63
CA TYR A 53 -7.84 -3.08 11.15
C TYR A 53 -8.85 -3.35 12.25
N CYS A 54 -8.55 -4.27 13.18
CA CYS A 54 -9.38 -4.47 14.37
C CYS A 54 -9.46 -3.20 15.21
N PHE A 55 -8.31 -2.57 15.52
CA PHE A 55 -8.27 -1.30 16.26
C PHE A 55 -9.09 -0.20 15.58
N ASN A 56 -8.90 -0.02 14.25
CA ASN A 56 -9.64 0.99 13.51
C ASN A 56 -11.16 0.77 13.56
N ASP A 57 -11.63 -0.47 13.40
CA ASP A 57 -13.07 -0.77 13.42
C ASP A 57 -13.66 -0.65 14.84
N ILE A 58 -12.87 -0.91 15.90
CA ILE A 58 -13.26 -0.62 17.29
C ILE A 58 -13.39 0.89 17.51
N TYR A 59 -12.37 1.65 17.10
CA TYR A 59 -12.32 3.10 17.30
C TYR A 59 -13.44 3.84 16.54
N ASP A 60 -13.74 3.39 15.32
CA ASP A 60 -14.71 4.03 14.45
C ASP A 60 -16.15 3.48 14.61
N VAL A 61 -16.44 2.57 15.54
CA VAL A 61 -17.71 1.82 15.62
C VAL A 61 -18.94 2.73 15.64
N ALA A 62 -18.91 3.82 16.39
CA ALA A 62 -20.04 4.76 16.49
C ALA A 62 -20.31 5.50 15.17
N ALA A 63 -19.26 5.85 14.43
CA ALA A 63 -19.37 6.48 13.13
C ALA A 63 -19.77 5.47 12.05
N ASP A 64 -19.21 4.27 12.10
CA ASP A 64 -19.49 3.20 11.13
C ASP A 64 -20.96 2.74 11.19
N ARG A 65 -21.58 2.70 12.36
CA ARG A 65 -23.01 2.39 12.53
C ARG A 65 -23.95 3.35 11.80
N LYS A 66 -23.54 4.62 11.69
CA LYS A 66 -24.32 5.68 11.00
C LYS A 66 -24.03 5.72 9.49
N HIS A 67 -23.02 5.03 9.01
CA HIS A 67 -22.60 5.11 7.62
C HIS A 67 -23.32 4.09 6.73
N PRO A 68 -23.88 4.46 5.55
CA PRO A 68 -24.74 3.58 4.73
C PRO A 68 -24.07 2.27 4.27
N LYS A 69 -22.75 2.28 4.08
CA LYS A 69 -22.00 1.07 3.65
C LYS A 69 -21.23 0.41 4.79
N LYS A 70 -20.68 1.21 5.75
CA LYS A 70 -19.79 0.70 6.80
C LYS A 70 -20.57 0.09 7.98
N CYS A 71 -21.87 0.34 8.10
CA CYS A 71 -22.75 -0.31 9.08
C CYS A 71 -22.75 -1.85 8.97
N LYS A 72 -22.36 -2.39 7.80
CA LYS A 72 -22.22 -3.83 7.55
C LYS A 72 -20.88 -4.42 8.04
N ARG A 73 -19.96 -3.60 8.60
CA ARG A 73 -18.70 -4.11 9.18
C ARG A 73 -18.97 -4.97 10.40
N PRO A 74 -18.14 -6.00 10.68
CA PRO A 74 -18.41 -6.98 11.73
C PRO A 74 -18.71 -6.40 13.11
N ILE A 75 -17.98 -5.37 13.56
CA ILE A 75 -18.21 -4.73 14.86
C ILE A 75 -19.42 -3.77 14.80
N ALA A 76 -19.55 -2.98 13.74
CA ALA A 76 -20.65 -2.04 13.58
C ALA A 76 -22.01 -2.74 13.49
N SER A 77 -22.07 -3.89 12.79
CA SER A 77 -23.28 -4.74 12.67
C SER A 77 -23.59 -5.57 13.93
N GLY A 78 -22.68 -5.60 14.92
CA GLY A 78 -22.83 -6.43 16.13
C GLY A 78 -22.48 -7.92 15.94
N SER A 79 -22.02 -8.34 14.74
CA SER A 79 -21.66 -9.75 14.48
C SER A 79 -20.34 -10.17 15.14
N VAL A 80 -19.53 -9.22 15.62
CA VAL A 80 -18.36 -9.40 16.47
C VAL A 80 -18.44 -8.39 17.61
N SER A 81 -18.29 -8.86 18.85
CA SER A 81 -18.28 -7.98 20.03
C SER A 81 -16.95 -7.22 20.16
N ILE A 82 -16.97 -6.07 20.83
CA ILE A 82 -15.75 -5.27 21.08
C ILE A 82 -14.69 -6.08 21.85
N PRO A 83 -15.00 -6.84 22.92
CA PRO A 83 -14.01 -7.69 23.60
C PRO A 83 -13.40 -8.76 22.68
N GLN A 84 -14.21 -9.41 21.83
CA GLN A 84 -13.68 -10.35 20.85
C GLN A 84 -12.73 -9.68 19.84
N ALA A 85 -13.05 -8.46 19.42
CA ALA A 85 -12.19 -7.70 18.52
C ALA A 85 -10.86 -7.29 19.17
N TYR A 86 -10.86 -6.91 20.47
CA TYR A 86 -9.63 -6.68 21.24
C TYR A 86 -8.78 -7.96 21.40
N GLY A 87 -9.42 -9.08 21.71
CA GLY A 87 -8.73 -10.38 21.78
C GLY A 87 -8.07 -10.76 20.46
N LEU A 88 -8.79 -10.58 19.34
CA LEU A 88 -8.25 -10.84 17.99
C LEU A 88 -7.12 -9.87 17.62
N MET A 89 -7.24 -8.59 17.98
CA MET A 89 -6.21 -7.58 17.81
C MET A 89 -4.92 -7.98 18.53
N ALA A 90 -5.01 -8.35 19.81
CA ALA A 90 -3.86 -8.77 20.62
C ALA A 90 -3.23 -10.05 20.06
N LEU A 91 -4.05 -11.03 19.67
CA LEU A 91 -3.58 -12.28 19.07
C LEU A 91 -2.80 -12.03 17.77
N MET A 92 -3.33 -11.19 16.87
CA MET A 92 -2.66 -10.89 15.61
C MET A 92 -1.32 -10.17 15.83
N LEU A 93 -1.27 -9.21 16.75
CA LEU A 93 -0.01 -8.54 17.09
C LEU A 93 1.00 -9.51 17.71
N PHE A 94 0.55 -10.34 18.64
CA PHE A 94 1.36 -11.38 19.27
C PHE A 94 1.95 -12.35 18.23
N LEU A 95 1.12 -12.86 17.32
CA LEU A 95 1.58 -13.75 16.23
C LEU A 95 2.59 -13.04 15.30
N SER A 96 2.36 -11.77 14.97
CA SER A 96 3.28 -10.98 14.14
C SER A 96 4.67 -10.89 14.78
N LEU A 97 4.76 -10.48 16.03
CA LEU A 97 6.03 -10.28 16.74
C LEU A 97 6.74 -11.60 17.06
N ASN A 98 5.99 -12.62 17.50
CA ASN A 98 6.58 -13.94 17.78
C ASN A 98 7.11 -14.61 16.52
N LEU A 99 6.36 -14.56 15.40
CA LEU A 99 6.83 -15.11 14.13
C LEU A 99 8.14 -14.43 13.71
N ALA A 100 8.23 -13.09 13.78
CA ALA A 100 9.45 -12.36 13.46
C ALA A 100 10.61 -12.75 14.39
N PHE A 101 10.37 -12.82 15.70
CA PHE A 101 11.40 -13.10 16.69
C PHE A 101 12.04 -14.49 16.53
N TRP A 102 11.20 -15.52 16.34
CA TRP A 102 11.67 -16.91 16.33
C TRP A 102 12.20 -17.40 14.98
N THR A 103 11.81 -16.73 13.85
CA THR A 103 12.11 -17.28 12.51
C THR A 103 13.13 -16.47 11.72
N LEU A 104 13.35 -15.18 12.05
CA LEU A 104 14.17 -14.28 11.22
C LEU A 104 15.61 -14.06 11.76
N GLY A 105 16.00 -14.77 12.81
CA GLY A 105 17.39 -14.75 13.31
C GLY A 105 17.92 -13.34 13.55
N ASN A 106 19.04 -12.99 12.92
CA ASN A 106 19.72 -11.71 13.12
C ASN A 106 18.88 -10.50 12.67
N SER A 107 18.04 -10.64 11.66
CA SER A 107 17.19 -9.56 11.15
C SER A 107 15.93 -9.34 12.01
N SER A 108 15.66 -10.22 13.00
CA SER A 108 14.41 -10.19 13.78
C SER A 108 14.16 -8.86 14.49
N MET A 109 15.16 -8.29 15.15
CA MET A 109 15.02 -7.02 15.88
C MET A 109 14.76 -5.83 14.96
N GLN A 110 15.38 -5.79 13.79
CA GLN A 110 15.16 -4.75 12.79
C GLN A 110 13.75 -4.86 12.21
N VAL A 111 13.29 -6.07 11.87
CA VAL A 111 11.93 -6.35 11.40
C VAL A 111 10.90 -5.95 12.44
N ILE A 112 11.09 -6.31 13.70
CA ILE A 112 10.23 -5.92 14.82
C ILE A 112 10.20 -4.38 14.94
N GLY A 113 11.34 -3.71 14.83
CA GLY A 113 11.43 -2.25 14.85
C GLY A 113 10.57 -1.59 13.76
N VAL A 114 10.66 -2.08 12.53
CA VAL A 114 9.82 -1.59 11.41
C VAL A 114 8.34 -1.85 11.65
N ILE A 115 7.98 -3.03 12.17
CA ILE A 115 6.59 -3.39 12.49
C ILE A 115 6.05 -2.50 13.62
N CYS A 116 6.83 -2.28 14.67
CA CYS A 116 6.43 -1.40 15.78
C CYS A 116 6.24 0.04 15.32
N PHE A 117 7.15 0.58 14.50
CA PHE A 117 6.99 1.91 13.92
C PHE A 117 5.71 2.02 13.06
N TYR A 118 5.49 1.03 12.18
CA TYR A 118 4.26 0.95 11.39
C TYR A 118 3.02 0.92 12.28
N TYR A 119 3.05 0.12 13.34
CA TYR A 119 1.93 -0.05 14.27
C TYR A 119 1.60 1.26 14.99
N LEU A 120 2.60 1.91 15.58
CA LEU A 120 2.44 3.20 16.27
C LEU A 120 1.95 4.31 15.33
N MET A 121 2.54 4.40 14.14
CA MET A 121 2.11 5.36 13.11
C MET A 121 0.63 5.15 12.74
N ASN A 122 0.17 3.90 12.59
CA ASN A 122 -1.22 3.62 12.24
C ASN A 122 -2.19 3.82 13.40
N ILE A 123 -1.78 3.60 14.66
CA ILE A 123 -2.59 4.01 15.83
C ILE A 123 -2.79 5.52 15.80
N ALA A 124 -1.72 6.31 15.68
CA ALA A 124 -1.79 7.76 15.58
C ALA A 124 -2.67 8.21 14.40
N TYR A 125 -2.56 7.51 13.26
CA TYR A 125 -3.41 7.71 12.09
C TYR A 125 -4.89 7.48 12.42
N CYS A 126 -5.24 6.37 13.06
CA CYS A 126 -6.63 6.05 13.40
C CYS A 126 -7.23 7.05 14.40
N VAL A 127 -6.44 7.50 15.38
CA VAL A 127 -6.93 8.41 16.44
C VAL A 127 -7.13 9.83 15.92
N LYS A 128 -6.13 10.42 15.23
CA LYS A 128 -6.16 11.84 14.88
C LYS A 128 -5.68 12.16 13.46
N LEU A 129 -4.58 11.58 12.99
CA LEU A 129 -3.88 12.04 11.80
C LEU A 129 -4.69 11.84 10.51
N LYS A 130 -5.59 10.85 10.46
CA LYS A 130 -6.54 10.65 9.34
C LYS A 130 -7.53 11.81 9.14
N GLN A 131 -7.62 12.75 10.11
CA GLN A 131 -8.50 13.92 10.04
C GLN A 131 -7.78 15.17 9.53
N ILE A 132 -6.45 15.12 9.38
CA ILE A 132 -5.64 16.25 8.92
C ILE A 132 -5.39 16.09 7.43
N ALA A 133 -5.80 17.09 6.65
CA ALA A 133 -5.59 17.11 5.21
C ALA A 133 -4.10 17.03 4.88
N LEU A 134 -3.76 16.38 3.78
CA LEU A 134 -2.42 16.02 3.31
C LEU A 134 -1.73 14.99 4.19
N VAL A 135 -1.72 15.13 5.52
CA VAL A 135 -1.08 14.17 6.43
C VAL A 135 -1.64 12.75 6.23
N ASP A 136 -2.95 12.64 5.98
CA ASP A 136 -3.60 11.34 5.77
C ASP A 136 -3.08 10.60 4.53
N VAL A 137 -2.83 11.28 3.42
CA VAL A 137 -2.30 10.65 2.19
C VAL A 137 -0.80 10.35 2.31
N PHE A 138 -0.03 11.22 2.98
CA PHE A 138 1.39 10.99 3.24
C PHE A 138 1.63 9.77 4.13
N ILE A 139 0.86 9.59 5.20
CA ILE A 139 0.96 8.40 6.07
C ILE A 139 0.66 7.13 5.30
N ILE A 140 -0.33 7.15 4.39
CA ILE A 140 -0.60 5.99 3.53
C ILE A 140 0.62 5.68 2.66
N ALA A 141 1.25 6.69 2.05
CA ALA A 141 2.44 6.51 1.22
C ALA A 141 3.63 5.98 2.03
N ILE A 142 3.89 6.54 3.22
CA ILE A 142 4.92 6.05 4.15
C ILE A 142 4.65 4.58 4.51
N GLY A 143 3.40 4.20 4.73
CA GLY A 143 3.02 2.82 5.01
C GLY A 143 3.42 1.86 3.88
N PHE A 144 3.38 2.27 2.61
CA PHE A 144 3.90 1.47 1.49
C PHE A 144 5.43 1.41 1.47
N VAL A 145 6.10 2.52 1.76
CA VAL A 145 7.57 2.55 1.89
C VAL A 145 8.06 1.61 2.99
N LEU A 146 7.37 1.56 4.14
CA LEU A 146 7.72 0.65 5.23
C LEU A 146 7.66 -0.83 4.81
N ARG A 147 6.78 -1.20 3.87
CA ARG A 147 6.75 -2.56 3.32
C ARG A 147 8.00 -2.87 2.51
N VAL A 148 8.44 -1.92 1.69
CA VAL A 148 9.69 -2.06 0.91
C VAL A 148 10.89 -2.09 1.85
N ILE A 149 10.95 -1.22 2.86
CA ILE A 149 12.01 -1.23 3.87
C ILE A 149 12.07 -2.60 4.57
N LEU A 150 10.92 -3.15 4.98
CA LEU A 150 10.86 -4.46 5.61
C LEU A 150 11.43 -5.56 4.70
N GLY A 151 11.07 -5.52 3.40
CA GLY A 151 11.58 -6.47 2.41
C GLY A 151 13.08 -6.39 2.20
N GLY A 152 13.68 -5.19 2.29
CA GLY A 152 15.13 -5.02 2.28
C GLY A 152 15.79 -5.54 3.55
N VAL A 153 15.28 -5.10 4.71
CA VAL A 153 15.82 -5.45 6.03
C VAL A 153 15.86 -6.97 6.27
N VAL A 154 14.81 -7.69 5.88
CA VAL A 154 14.71 -9.14 6.16
C VAL A 154 15.77 -9.97 5.44
N ASN A 155 16.34 -9.46 4.35
CA ASN A 155 17.34 -10.16 3.53
C ASN A 155 18.66 -9.37 3.41
N ASP A 156 18.87 -8.36 4.26
CA ASP A 156 20.05 -7.47 4.24
C ASP A 156 20.32 -6.82 2.86
N ILE A 157 19.23 -6.56 2.08
CA ILE A 157 19.31 -5.91 0.78
C ILE A 157 19.37 -4.39 0.98
N ILE A 158 20.43 -3.76 0.49
CA ILE A 158 20.56 -2.31 0.47
C ILE A 158 19.58 -1.73 -0.53
N LEU A 159 18.62 -0.92 -0.03
CA LEU A 159 17.61 -0.31 -0.88
C LEU A 159 18.18 0.88 -1.65
N SER A 160 17.99 0.89 -2.96
CA SER A 160 18.27 2.10 -3.73
C SER A 160 17.27 3.21 -3.36
N HIS A 161 17.72 4.45 -3.42
CA HIS A 161 16.83 5.60 -3.21
C HIS A 161 15.67 5.62 -4.22
N TRP A 162 15.87 5.04 -5.41
CA TRP A 162 14.85 4.96 -6.44
C TRP A 162 13.64 4.11 -6.03
N ILE A 163 13.84 2.91 -5.48
CA ILE A 163 12.73 2.03 -5.08
C ILE A 163 11.89 2.68 -3.97
N VAL A 164 12.55 3.39 -3.04
CA VAL A 164 11.89 4.12 -1.95
C VAL A 164 11.06 5.28 -2.50
N LEU A 165 11.69 6.13 -3.36
CA LEU A 165 11.04 7.30 -3.96
C LEU A 165 9.85 6.90 -4.84
N MET A 166 10.04 5.91 -5.74
CA MET A 166 8.99 5.45 -6.65
C MET A 166 7.82 4.83 -5.89
N THR A 167 8.10 4.04 -4.85
CA THR A 167 7.04 3.48 -4.00
C THR A 167 6.24 4.58 -3.30
N PHE A 168 6.94 5.58 -2.76
CA PHE A 168 6.28 6.72 -2.10
C PHE A 168 5.39 7.49 -3.07
N LEU A 169 5.92 7.87 -4.23
CA LEU A 169 5.20 8.67 -5.24
C LEU A 169 3.99 7.91 -5.80
N LEU A 170 4.15 6.63 -6.15
CA LEU A 170 3.05 5.80 -6.64
C LEU A 170 1.95 5.63 -5.59
N ALA A 171 2.33 5.36 -4.33
CA ALA A 171 1.37 5.22 -3.25
C ALA A 171 0.66 6.55 -2.94
N LEU A 172 1.36 7.68 -3.03
CA LEU A 172 0.81 9.01 -2.87
C LEU A 172 -0.21 9.33 -3.98
N PHE A 173 0.13 9.02 -5.25
CA PHE A 173 -0.78 9.14 -6.39
C PHE A 173 -2.08 8.36 -6.17
N LEU A 174 -1.98 7.08 -5.78
CA LEU A 174 -3.15 6.24 -5.50
C LEU A 174 -3.97 6.73 -4.30
N ALA A 175 -3.31 7.31 -3.30
CA ALA A 175 -3.98 7.91 -2.15
C ALA A 175 -4.76 9.17 -2.53
N PHE A 176 -4.18 10.05 -3.35
CA PHE A 176 -4.88 11.23 -3.88
C PHE A 176 -6.06 10.83 -4.78
N ALA A 177 -5.90 9.85 -5.67
CA ALA A 177 -6.99 9.35 -6.50
C ALA A 177 -8.19 8.89 -5.65
N LYS A 178 -7.92 8.15 -4.58
CA LYS A 178 -8.96 7.74 -3.63
C LYS A 178 -9.61 8.93 -2.91
N ARG A 179 -8.84 9.97 -2.54
CA ARG A 179 -9.39 11.17 -1.90
C ARG A 179 -10.25 11.97 -2.85
N ARG A 180 -9.89 12.01 -4.13
CA ARG A 180 -10.72 12.65 -5.15
C ARG A 180 -12.11 12.03 -5.21
N ASP A 181 -12.21 10.70 -5.21
CA ASP A 181 -13.53 10.02 -5.20
C ASP A 181 -14.32 10.32 -3.91
N ASP A 182 -13.63 10.44 -2.75
CA ASP A 182 -14.27 10.85 -1.50
C ASP A 182 -14.84 12.30 -1.60
N VAL A 183 -14.16 13.22 -2.34
CA VAL A 183 -14.62 14.60 -2.59
C VAL A 183 -15.83 14.60 -3.54
N VAL A 184 -15.78 13.82 -4.64
CA VAL A 184 -16.93 13.69 -5.55
C VAL A 184 -18.15 13.17 -4.82
N LEU A 185 -18.00 12.11 -4.03
CA LEU A 185 -19.09 11.55 -3.23
C LEU A 185 -19.69 12.57 -2.27
N TYR A 186 -18.86 13.41 -1.66
CA TYR A 186 -19.33 14.47 -0.78
C TYR A 186 -20.12 15.55 -1.53
N GLN A 187 -19.67 15.96 -2.71
CA GLN A 187 -20.37 16.93 -3.54
C GLN A 187 -21.73 16.41 -4.04
N GLU A 188 -21.82 15.12 -4.41
CA GLU A 188 -23.02 14.50 -4.92
C GLU A 188 -24.06 14.20 -3.83
N THR A 189 -23.61 13.79 -2.63
CA THR A 189 -24.50 13.24 -1.60
C THR A 189 -24.64 14.11 -0.37
N GLY A 190 -23.79 15.13 -0.20
CA GLY A 190 -23.70 15.93 1.03
C GLY A 190 -23.16 15.15 2.25
N VAL A 191 -22.88 13.84 2.10
CA VAL A 191 -22.40 13.00 3.19
C VAL A 191 -20.88 13.03 3.26
N LEU A 192 -20.32 13.55 4.36
CA LEU A 192 -18.88 13.58 4.60
C LEU A 192 -18.33 12.17 4.86
N PRO A 193 -17.56 11.58 3.93
CA PRO A 193 -16.93 10.28 4.17
C PRO A 193 -15.89 10.31 5.29
N ARG A 194 -15.24 11.50 5.46
CA ARG A 194 -14.22 11.80 6.49
C ARG A 194 -14.21 13.29 6.78
N LYS A 195 -13.78 13.68 7.99
CA LYS A 195 -13.73 15.09 8.41
C LYS A 195 -12.80 15.96 7.56
N ASN A 196 -11.69 15.41 7.05
CA ASN A 196 -10.72 16.18 6.25
C ASN A 196 -11.14 16.42 4.80
N VAL A 197 -12.21 15.79 4.32
CA VAL A 197 -12.70 15.96 2.93
C VAL A 197 -13.17 17.39 2.68
N ASN A 198 -13.69 18.08 3.68
CA ASN A 198 -14.10 19.49 3.58
C ASN A 198 -12.94 20.48 3.35
N ARG A 199 -11.69 20.03 3.49
CA ARG A 199 -10.47 20.81 3.22
C ARG A 199 -9.96 20.62 1.79
N TYR A 200 -10.66 19.83 0.97
CA TYR A 200 -10.33 19.53 -0.40
C TYR A 200 -11.45 20.00 -1.33
N ASN A 201 -11.08 20.43 -2.52
CA ASN A 201 -12.00 20.62 -3.64
C ASN A 201 -11.50 19.84 -4.87
N LEU A 202 -12.33 19.69 -5.90
CA LEU A 202 -11.97 18.91 -7.08
C LEU A 202 -10.80 19.51 -7.86
N ASP A 203 -10.69 20.84 -7.93
CA ASP A 203 -9.61 21.52 -8.65
C ASP A 203 -8.26 21.23 -7.99
N PHE A 204 -8.18 21.39 -6.66
CA PHE A 204 -6.98 21.02 -5.91
C PHE A 204 -6.62 19.54 -6.08
N MET A 205 -7.61 18.64 -6.02
CA MET A 205 -7.36 17.20 -6.17
C MET A 205 -6.89 16.84 -7.58
N ASN A 206 -7.45 17.46 -8.63
CA ASN A 206 -7.01 17.25 -10.01
C ASN A 206 -5.59 17.78 -10.23
N GLN A 207 -5.27 18.98 -9.75
CA GLN A 207 -3.92 19.55 -9.82
C GLN A 207 -2.91 18.68 -9.05
N SER A 208 -3.25 18.25 -7.83
CA SER A 208 -2.39 17.37 -7.03
C SER A 208 -2.10 16.06 -7.74
N LEU A 209 -3.11 15.44 -8.37
CA LEU A 209 -2.95 14.22 -9.16
C LEU A 209 -2.03 14.47 -10.37
N THR A 210 -2.20 15.59 -11.08
CA THR A 210 -1.35 15.95 -12.22
C THR A 210 0.10 16.14 -11.79
N ILE A 211 0.33 16.88 -10.69
CA ILE A 211 1.68 17.11 -10.15
C ILE A 211 2.33 15.78 -9.76
N VAL A 212 1.65 14.97 -8.95
CA VAL A 212 2.23 13.71 -8.44
C VAL A 212 2.46 12.72 -9.56
N SER A 213 1.55 12.61 -10.55
CA SER A 213 1.74 11.74 -11.71
C SER A 213 2.92 12.18 -12.58
N ALA A 214 3.06 13.50 -12.84
CA ALA A 214 4.18 14.04 -13.60
C ALA A 214 5.52 13.80 -12.90
N VAL A 215 5.60 14.09 -11.59
CA VAL A 215 6.82 13.82 -10.79
C VAL A 215 7.14 12.32 -10.77
N THR A 216 6.13 11.44 -10.66
CA THR A 216 6.33 9.99 -10.71
C THR A 216 6.92 9.55 -12.05
N LEU A 217 6.39 10.06 -13.16
CA LEU A 217 6.88 9.74 -14.51
C LEU A 217 8.30 10.25 -14.72
N VAL A 218 8.59 11.50 -14.34
CA VAL A 218 9.94 12.07 -14.46
C VAL A 218 10.93 11.28 -13.61
N ALA A 219 10.59 10.98 -12.35
CA ALA A 219 11.44 10.17 -11.48
C ALA A 219 11.67 8.76 -12.06
N TYR A 220 10.66 8.16 -12.68
CA TYR A 220 10.81 6.86 -13.35
C TYR A 220 11.75 6.94 -14.57
N VAL A 221 11.60 7.96 -15.42
CA VAL A 221 12.51 8.18 -16.55
C VAL A 221 13.94 8.36 -16.05
N MET A 222 14.16 9.21 -15.04
CA MET A 222 15.48 9.42 -14.45
C MET A 222 16.08 8.13 -13.87
N TYR A 223 15.26 7.29 -13.25
CA TYR A 223 15.66 5.95 -12.82
C TYR A 223 16.16 5.11 -13.99
N THR A 224 15.41 5.05 -15.09
CA THR A 224 15.72 4.17 -16.22
C THR A 224 16.97 4.57 -17.01
N VAL A 225 17.39 5.84 -16.92
CA VAL A 225 18.59 6.37 -17.60
C VAL A 225 19.75 6.62 -16.64
N SER A 226 19.63 6.27 -15.35
CA SER A 226 20.74 6.43 -14.40
C SER A 226 21.83 5.40 -14.65
N ASP A 227 23.10 5.80 -14.57
CA ASP A 227 24.26 4.94 -14.82
C ASP A 227 24.29 3.72 -13.89
N ASP A 228 23.90 3.91 -12.61
CA ASP A 228 23.88 2.82 -11.65
C ASP A 228 22.87 1.73 -12.02
N VAL A 229 21.70 2.14 -12.50
CA VAL A 229 20.64 1.22 -12.92
C VAL A 229 21.01 0.52 -14.23
N MET A 230 21.54 1.26 -15.21
CA MET A 230 22.03 0.66 -16.46
C MET A 230 23.14 -0.36 -16.21
N LYS A 231 24.07 -0.09 -15.29
CA LYS A 231 25.11 -1.05 -14.89
C LYS A 231 24.53 -2.26 -14.15
N GLN A 232 23.59 -2.02 -13.23
CA GLN A 232 22.95 -3.10 -12.46
C GLN A 232 22.25 -4.12 -13.36
N PHE A 233 21.53 -3.66 -14.40
CA PHE A 233 20.79 -4.53 -15.31
C PHE A 233 21.56 -4.85 -16.61
N ASN A 234 22.79 -4.37 -16.74
CA ASN A 234 23.63 -4.53 -17.93
C ASN A 234 22.87 -4.22 -19.24
N SER A 235 22.03 -3.20 -19.22
CA SER A 235 21.15 -2.85 -20.35
C SER A 235 20.92 -1.35 -20.45
N HIS A 236 21.02 -0.83 -21.67
CA HIS A 236 20.67 0.55 -22.01
C HIS A 236 19.18 0.71 -22.40
N TYR A 237 18.42 -0.38 -22.51
CA TYR A 237 17.04 -0.38 -23.01
C TYR A 237 15.97 -0.32 -21.91
N ILE A 238 16.37 -0.12 -20.65
CA ILE A 238 15.45 -0.06 -19.49
C ILE A 238 14.40 1.05 -19.70
N TYR A 239 14.77 2.16 -20.36
CA TYR A 239 13.86 3.28 -20.65
C TYR A 239 12.62 2.88 -21.46
N LEU A 240 12.67 1.80 -22.25
CA LEU A 240 11.52 1.30 -22.99
C LEU A 240 10.37 0.87 -22.06
N THR A 241 10.68 0.46 -20.83
CA THR A 241 9.68 0.10 -19.84
C THR A 241 8.82 1.29 -19.40
N THR A 242 9.28 2.53 -19.65
CA THR A 242 8.54 3.77 -19.38
C THR A 242 7.18 3.81 -20.08
N VAL A 243 7.06 3.18 -21.25
CA VAL A 243 5.79 3.11 -22.00
C VAL A 243 4.69 2.45 -21.17
N PHE A 244 5.01 1.37 -20.46
CA PHE A 244 4.04 0.67 -19.59
C PHE A 244 3.64 1.51 -18.39
N VAL A 245 4.59 2.21 -17.76
CA VAL A 245 4.33 3.07 -16.61
C VAL A 245 3.48 4.29 -17.03
N LEU A 246 3.85 4.94 -18.14
CA LEU A 246 3.10 6.06 -18.70
C LEU A 246 1.66 5.65 -19.04
N ALA A 247 1.50 4.56 -19.80
CA ALA A 247 0.18 4.05 -20.18
C ALA A 247 -0.66 3.67 -18.96
N GLY A 248 -0.07 3.02 -17.97
CA GLY A 248 -0.74 2.65 -16.72
C GLY A 248 -1.20 3.86 -15.91
N ILE A 249 -0.36 4.88 -15.76
CA ILE A 249 -0.73 6.13 -15.05
C ILE A 249 -1.82 6.89 -15.80
N LEU A 250 -1.70 7.04 -17.14
CA LEU A 250 -2.73 7.70 -17.94
C LEU A 250 -4.07 6.97 -17.86
N ARG A 251 -4.06 5.64 -17.95
CA ARG A 251 -5.30 4.84 -17.77
C ARG A 251 -5.89 5.02 -16.39
N TYR A 252 -5.05 5.04 -15.35
CA TYR A 252 -5.55 5.25 -13.99
C TYR A 252 -6.12 6.66 -13.80
N LEU A 253 -5.51 7.69 -14.39
CA LEU A 253 -6.07 9.06 -14.43
C LEU A 253 -7.42 9.10 -15.15
N GLN A 254 -7.56 8.40 -16.27
CA GLN A 254 -8.83 8.28 -17.00
C GLN A 254 -9.92 7.67 -16.11
N ILE A 255 -9.62 6.54 -15.43
CA ILE A 255 -10.54 5.89 -14.49
C ILE A 255 -10.92 6.83 -13.33
N THR A 256 -9.96 7.66 -12.88
CA THR A 256 -10.16 8.57 -11.75
C THR A 256 -10.96 9.81 -12.15
N ILE A 257 -10.59 10.46 -13.26
CA ILE A 257 -11.13 11.77 -13.63
C ILE A 257 -12.40 11.63 -14.47
N VAL A 258 -12.42 10.70 -15.42
CA VAL A 258 -13.52 10.54 -16.38
C VAL A 258 -14.55 9.53 -15.87
N ASP A 259 -14.11 8.33 -15.47
CA ASP A 259 -15.01 7.25 -15.07
C ASP A 259 -15.51 7.37 -13.62
N VAL A 260 -14.81 8.16 -12.77
CA VAL A 260 -15.08 8.35 -11.33
C VAL A 260 -15.23 7.02 -10.58
N LYS A 261 -14.29 6.09 -10.82
CA LYS A 261 -14.33 4.70 -10.28
C LYS A 261 -13.04 4.29 -9.55
N SER A 262 -12.22 5.24 -9.12
CA SER A 262 -10.92 4.98 -8.48
C SER A 262 -10.98 4.76 -6.96
N GLY A 263 -12.15 4.80 -6.33
CA GLY A 263 -12.33 4.73 -4.86
C GLY A 263 -11.73 3.50 -4.16
N SER A 264 -11.34 2.48 -4.93
CA SER A 264 -10.59 1.33 -4.41
C SER A 264 -9.49 0.92 -5.38
N PRO A 265 -8.24 1.41 -5.19
CA PRO A 265 -7.11 1.07 -6.06
C PRO A 265 -6.94 -0.45 -6.28
N THR A 266 -7.10 -1.25 -5.23
CA THR A 266 -7.03 -2.71 -5.33
C THR A 266 -8.09 -3.27 -6.29
N LYS A 267 -9.31 -2.71 -6.30
CA LYS A 267 -10.35 -3.17 -7.24
C LYS A 267 -10.06 -2.74 -8.67
N VAL A 268 -9.46 -1.58 -8.89
CA VAL A 268 -9.04 -1.13 -10.22
C VAL A 268 -7.98 -2.09 -10.77
N LEU A 269 -6.94 -2.39 -10.00
CA LEU A 269 -5.90 -3.36 -10.36
C LEU A 269 -6.47 -4.75 -10.71
N MET A 270 -7.51 -5.20 -9.99
CA MET A 270 -8.10 -6.53 -10.20
C MET A 270 -9.11 -6.58 -11.35
N LYS A 271 -9.66 -5.45 -11.81
CA LYS A 271 -10.77 -5.40 -12.77
C LYS A 271 -10.42 -4.78 -14.11
N ASP A 272 -9.52 -3.80 -14.14
CA ASP A 272 -9.17 -3.12 -15.38
C ASP A 272 -8.09 -3.89 -16.15
N ARG A 273 -8.47 -4.45 -17.29
CA ARG A 273 -7.60 -5.26 -18.13
C ARG A 273 -6.42 -4.47 -18.71
N PHE A 274 -6.63 -3.18 -19.01
CA PHE A 274 -5.58 -2.36 -19.57
C PHE A 274 -4.47 -2.08 -18.53
N VAL A 275 -4.85 -1.75 -17.30
CA VAL A 275 -3.90 -1.59 -16.19
C VAL A 275 -3.15 -2.91 -15.93
N GLN A 276 -3.87 -4.05 -15.96
CA GLN A 276 -3.25 -5.37 -15.79
C GLN A 276 -2.23 -5.68 -16.89
N LEU A 277 -2.54 -5.36 -18.16
CA LEU A 277 -1.61 -5.53 -19.29
C LEU A 277 -0.37 -4.64 -19.14
N CYS A 278 -0.53 -3.39 -18.70
CA CYS A 278 0.61 -2.51 -18.42
C CYS A 278 1.51 -3.07 -17.32
N ILE A 279 0.93 -3.54 -16.23
CA ILE A 279 1.69 -4.14 -15.12
C ILE A 279 2.37 -5.44 -15.58
N ALA A 280 1.66 -6.30 -16.29
CA ALA A 280 2.23 -7.55 -16.80
C ALA A 280 3.38 -7.30 -17.77
N GLY A 281 3.23 -6.36 -18.73
CA GLY A 281 4.28 -5.98 -19.66
C GLY A 281 5.51 -5.41 -18.95
N TRP A 282 5.28 -4.56 -17.95
CA TRP A 282 6.34 -4.01 -17.12
C TRP A 282 7.10 -5.11 -16.33
N VAL A 283 6.37 -5.98 -15.63
CA VAL A 283 6.97 -7.10 -14.87
C VAL A 283 7.73 -8.04 -15.78
N LEU A 284 7.16 -8.44 -16.93
CA LEU A 284 7.81 -9.31 -17.90
C LEU A 284 9.09 -8.69 -18.46
N SER A 285 9.08 -7.36 -18.76
CA SER A 285 10.28 -6.67 -19.21
C SER A 285 11.41 -6.75 -18.19
N PHE A 286 11.11 -6.54 -16.90
CA PHE A 286 12.11 -6.67 -15.83
C PHE A 286 12.53 -8.12 -15.59
N LEU A 287 11.63 -9.10 -15.72
CA LEU A 287 12.00 -10.53 -15.62
C LEU A 287 13.01 -10.89 -16.72
N VAL A 288 12.80 -10.40 -17.94
CA VAL A 288 13.77 -10.61 -19.04
C VAL A 288 15.09 -9.91 -18.74
N LEU A 289 15.07 -8.66 -18.27
CA LEU A 289 16.28 -7.87 -17.99
C LEU A 289 17.11 -8.41 -16.81
N ILE A 290 16.49 -9.05 -15.84
CA ILE A 290 17.15 -9.50 -14.60
C ILE A 290 17.57 -10.96 -14.68
N TYR A 291 16.77 -11.82 -15.31
CA TYR A 291 16.93 -13.28 -15.22
C TYR A 291 17.28 -13.98 -16.55
N LEU A 292 17.21 -13.27 -17.69
CA LEU A 292 17.59 -13.79 -19.00
C LEU A 292 18.74 -12.98 -19.63
#